data_33e35199e0c8937d2e7868115c745d91
#
_entry.id   33e35199e0c8937d2e7868115c745d91
#
_cell.length_a   1.000
_cell.length_b   1.000
_cell.length_c   1.000
_cell.angle_alpha   90.00
_cell.angle_beta   90.00
_cell.angle_gamma   90.00
#
_symmetry.space_group_name_H-M   'P 1'
#
loop_
_entity.id
_entity.type
_entity.pdbx_description
1 polymer ?
#
loop_
_entity_poly.entity_id
_entity_poly.type
_entity_poly.pdbx_seq_one_letter_code
_entity_poly.pdbx_strand_id
1 'polypeptide(L)'
;MTLTLDFAAAATDSHTRRALTDLSLSVAKSKKIVVVTGAGISCSCGIPASPLFPPVAIATNGRTDALQDFRSSDGLYALVKQQYPDVVLRGRDLFDASLFRDPTSTAVFYAFIAQLKRAIDKAAPTPTHRFVRTLDTKHKLLRSYTQNIDGLEERTGLVGSASEQVREATGKRKIRTKDVRNVQLHGDIHRVRCTFCSAESVCTEEHLRLFTAGTPPNCPECLQRSEARVARSARALKIGTLRPAIVLYDEPHPLGDDIGAIQTADLARKPDMLVIMGTSLKVHGLKKLVKDFARAVHAGADTGKKPWAGKVVYVNRTPPAGEWAGIIDVHVQADTDSWVERVVEDWKKMRPADWEVQQTL
;
A
#
# COMPACT_ATOMS: atom_id res chain seq x y z
N MET A 1 -5.44 -10.10 25.56
CA MET A 1 -5.43 -8.65 25.82
C MET A 1 -4.34 -8.02 24.98
N THR A 2 -4.59 -6.94 24.23
CA THR A 2 -3.56 -6.28 23.43
C THR A 2 -2.60 -5.49 24.33
N LEU A 3 -1.30 -5.73 24.24
CA LEU A 3 -0.28 -4.94 24.93
C LEU A 3 -0.03 -3.66 24.14
N THR A 4 -0.28 -2.50 24.74
CA THR A 4 0.05 -1.20 24.11
C THR A 4 1.39 -0.68 24.63
N LEU A 5 2.29 -0.37 23.71
CA LEU A 5 3.60 0.21 23.97
C LEU A 5 3.64 1.63 23.38
N ASP A 6 3.67 2.63 24.26
CA ASP A 6 3.89 4.02 23.84
C ASP A 6 5.38 4.21 23.51
N PHE A 7 5.67 4.44 22.24
CA PHE A 7 7.05 4.59 21.77
C PHE A 7 7.75 5.79 22.42
N ALA A 8 7.05 6.89 22.64
CA ALA A 8 7.61 8.07 23.28
C ALA A 8 7.99 7.82 24.75
N ALA A 9 7.19 7.01 25.46
CA ALA A 9 7.46 6.66 26.86
C ALA A 9 8.74 5.84 27.04
N ALA A 10 9.24 5.19 25.99
CA ALA A 10 10.48 4.39 26.07
C ALA A 10 11.72 5.23 26.47
N ALA A 11 11.68 6.55 26.35
CA ALA A 11 12.77 7.42 26.80
C ALA A 11 12.92 7.40 28.34
N THR A 12 11.81 7.35 29.06
CA THR A 12 11.77 7.45 30.53
C THR A 12 11.39 6.13 31.21
N ASP A 13 10.58 5.28 30.54
CA ASP A 13 10.15 4.01 31.09
C ASP A 13 11.00 2.83 30.61
N SER A 14 11.71 2.21 31.56
CA SER A 14 12.60 1.07 31.31
C SER A 14 11.85 -0.21 30.90
N HIS A 15 10.60 -0.40 31.38
CA HIS A 15 9.78 -1.55 31.03
C HIS A 15 9.36 -1.47 29.56
N THR A 16 8.83 -0.33 29.13
CA THR A 16 8.46 -0.09 27.71
C THR A 16 9.68 -0.20 26.78
N ARG A 17 10.84 0.36 27.22
CA ARG A 17 12.09 0.24 26.47
C ARG A 17 12.51 -1.22 26.26
N ARG A 18 12.45 -2.05 27.29
CA ARG A 18 12.76 -3.49 27.23
C ARG A 18 11.77 -4.23 26.33
N ALA A 19 10.47 -3.98 26.50
CA ALA A 19 9.43 -4.60 25.68
C ALA A 19 9.59 -4.30 24.17
N LEU A 20 9.95 -3.06 23.82
CA LEU A 20 10.25 -2.69 22.43
C LEU A 20 11.51 -3.39 21.91
N THR A 21 12.56 -3.52 22.73
CA THR A 21 13.78 -4.26 22.35
C THR A 21 13.50 -5.76 22.17
N ASP A 22 12.68 -6.37 23.01
CA ASP A 22 12.25 -7.77 22.88
C ASP A 22 11.40 -7.95 21.60
N LEU A 23 10.57 -6.97 21.26
CA LEU A 23 9.82 -6.97 20.01
C LEU A 23 10.75 -6.86 18.80
N SER A 24 11.76 -5.98 18.83
CA SER A 24 12.79 -5.88 17.79
C SER A 24 13.52 -7.20 17.59
N LEU A 25 13.86 -7.89 18.69
CA LEU A 25 14.48 -9.22 18.65
C LEU A 25 13.53 -10.27 18.06
N SER A 26 12.23 -10.18 18.36
CA SER A 26 11.22 -11.07 17.78
C SER A 26 11.17 -10.92 16.25
N VAL A 27 11.16 -9.68 15.73
CA VAL A 27 11.24 -9.40 14.28
C VAL A 27 12.54 -10.00 13.71
N ALA A 28 13.67 -9.75 14.35
CA ALA A 28 14.98 -10.23 13.90
C ALA A 28 15.08 -11.77 13.85
N LYS A 29 14.39 -12.50 14.71
CA LYS A 29 14.37 -13.97 14.77
C LYS A 29 13.33 -14.61 13.85
N SER A 30 12.25 -13.89 13.50
CA SER A 30 11.21 -14.40 12.61
C SER A 30 11.76 -14.69 11.21
N LYS A 31 11.16 -15.66 10.51
CA LYS A 31 11.63 -16.14 9.20
C LYS A 31 10.57 -16.05 8.11
N LYS A 32 9.31 -15.87 8.48
CA LYS A 32 8.16 -15.85 7.56
C LYS A 32 7.20 -14.73 7.95
N ILE A 33 7.69 -13.49 7.85
CA ILE A 33 6.94 -12.30 8.22
C ILE A 33 5.99 -11.93 7.09
N VAL A 34 4.72 -11.79 7.40
CA VAL A 34 3.75 -11.12 6.54
C VAL A 34 3.65 -9.66 6.98
N VAL A 35 3.74 -8.76 6.02
CA VAL A 35 3.60 -7.32 6.26
C VAL A 35 2.32 -6.83 5.60
N VAL A 36 1.56 -6.00 6.31
CA VAL A 36 0.37 -5.30 5.77
C VAL A 36 0.59 -3.81 5.95
N THR A 37 0.50 -3.04 4.87
CA THR A 37 0.74 -1.60 4.89
C THR A 37 -0.46 -0.80 4.39
N GLY A 38 -0.55 0.45 4.84
CA GLY A 38 -1.52 1.43 4.37
C GLY A 38 -0.92 2.83 4.27
N ALA A 39 -1.72 3.83 3.97
CA ALA A 39 -1.28 5.18 3.64
C ALA A 39 -0.41 5.85 4.72
N GLY A 40 -0.53 5.42 5.98
CA GLY A 40 0.29 5.93 7.08
C GLY A 40 1.79 5.73 6.91
N ILE A 41 2.25 4.73 6.12
CA ILE A 41 3.67 4.53 5.86
C ILE A 41 4.25 5.54 4.86
N SER A 42 3.39 6.22 4.11
CA SER A 42 3.77 7.22 3.10
C SER A 42 3.60 8.67 3.60
N CYS A 43 3.22 8.87 4.87
CA CYS A 43 2.98 10.22 5.41
C CYS A 43 4.23 11.11 5.38
N SER A 44 5.42 10.56 5.53
CA SER A 44 6.71 11.29 5.54
C SER A 44 7.38 11.34 4.16
N CYS A 45 6.79 10.78 3.10
CA CYS A 45 7.46 10.67 1.79
C CYS A 45 7.40 11.93 0.93
N GLY A 46 6.85 13.05 1.46
CA GLY A 46 6.73 14.30 0.73
C GLY A 46 5.60 14.33 -0.31
N ILE A 47 4.70 13.33 -0.30
CA ILE A 47 3.42 13.46 -1.03
C ILE A 47 2.63 14.53 -0.29
N PRO A 48 2.43 15.72 -0.89
CA PRO A 48 1.78 16.81 -0.18
C PRO A 48 0.35 16.43 0.11
N ALA A 49 -0.08 16.72 1.33
CA ALA A 49 -1.50 16.76 1.64
C ALA A 49 -2.23 17.82 0.78
N SER A 50 -1.47 18.79 0.25
CA SER A 50 -1.91 19.74 -0.79
C SER A 50 -0.70 20.22 -1.61
N PRO A 51 -0.72 20.22 -2.97
CA PRO A 51 0.33 20.79 -3.80
C PRO A 51 0.41 22.33 -3.77
N LEU A 52 -0.52 23.02 -3.12
CA LEU A 52 -0.57 24.50 -3.07
C LEU A 52 0.06 25.12 -1.83
N PHE A 53 0.35 24.35 -0.79
CA PHE A 53 1.01 24.88 0.40
C PHE A 53 2.30 24.10 0.68
N PRO A 54 3.47 24.77 0.69
CA PRO A 54 4.65 24.18 1.31
C PRO A 54 4.29 23.84 2.76
N PRO A 55 4.95 22.85 3.38
CA PRO A 55 4.72 22.54 4.79
C PRO A 55 5.07 23.78 5.61
N VAL A 56 4.07 24.57 5.95
CA VAL A 56 4.23 25.63 6.94
C VAL A 56 4.34 24.88 8.26
N ALA A 57 5.54 24.88 8.81
CA ALA A 57 5.76 24.49 10.18
C ALA A 57 5.03 25.52 11.06
N ILE A 58 3.75 25.27 11.34
CA ILE A 58 3.05 25.98 12.40
C ILE A 58 3.56 25.38 13.70
N ALA A 59 4.58 26.03 14.24
CA ALA A 59 5.04 25.81 15.61
C ALA A 59 3.91 26.26 16.56
N THR A 60 3.00 25.40 16.88
CA THR A 60 2.07 25.57 18.01
C THR A 60 2.47 24.58 19.09
N ASN A 61 3.16 25.12 20.12
CA ASN A 61 3.38 24.48 21.43
C ASN A 61 4.00 23.07 21.43
N GLY A 62 5.06 22.81 20.67
CA GLY A 62 5.89 21.62 20.82
C GLY A 62 5.25 20.31 20.37
N ARG A 63 4.07 20.34 19.72
CA ARG A 63 3.47 19.20 19.01
C ARG A 63 3.52 19.48 17.51
N THR A 64 4.37 18.78 16.83
CA THR A 64 4.29 18.63 15.39
C THR A 64 3.08 17.76 15.09
N ASP A 65 1.90 18.38 14.95
CA ASP A 65 0.76 17.73 14.29
C ASP A 65 1.12 17.62 12.81
N ALA A 66 1.90 16.60 12.52
CA ALA A 66 2.40 16.31 11.21
C ALA A 66 1.35 15.51 10.43
N LEU A 67 1.07 16.00 9.24
CA LEU A 67 0.65 15.22 8.08
C LEU A 67 -0.69 14.49 8.21
N GLN A 68 -1.70 15.22 7.82
CA GLN A 68 -3.02 14.68 7.57
C GLN A 68 -2.95 13.64 6.44
N ASP A 69 -3.59 12.49 6.67
CA ASP A 69 -3.88 11.47 5.66
C ASP A 69 -4.40 12.17 4.37
N PHE A 70 -3.94 11.73 3.18
CA PHE A 70 -4.42 12.26 1.88
C PHE A 70 -5.96 12.22 1.75
N ARG A 71 -6.64 11.52 2.65
CA ARG A 71 -8.09 11.47 2.79
C ARG A 71 -8.66 12.57 3.68
N SER A 72 -7.82 13.45 4.26
CA SER A 72 -8.30 14.55 5.09
C SER A 72 -8.92 15.65 4.24
N SER A 73 -9.94 16.31 4.78
CA SER A 73 -10.75 17.33 4.10
C SER A 73 -9.98 18.56 3.61
N ASP A 74 -8.77 18.77 4.11
CA ASP A 74 -7.99 20.00 3.88
C ASP A 74 -6.83 19.83 2.88
N GLY A 75 -6.62 18.61 2.37
CA GLY A 75 -5.54 18.28 1.45
C GLY A 75 -5.92 18.46 -0.03
N LEU A 76 -5.81 17.39 -0.81
CA LEU A 76 -6.11 17.35 -2.24
C LEU A 76 -7.55 17.80 -2.58
N TYR A 77 -8.50 17.70 -1.62
CA TYR A 77 -9.87 18.17 -1.79
C TYR A 77 -9.99 19.68 -1.96
N ALA A 78 -9.16 20.46 -1.29
CA ALA A 78 -9.15 21.91 -1.43
C ALA A 78 -8.85 22.34 -2.88
N LEU A 79 -7.97 21.59 -3.56
CA LEU A 79 -7.62 21.83 -4.97
C LEU A 79 -8.75 21.52 -5.92
N VAL A 80 -9.41 20.37 -5.72
CA VAL A 80 -10.59 20.00 -6.51
C VAL A 80 -11.67 21.05 -6.33
N LYS A 81 -11.91 21.51 -5.11
CA LYS A 81 -12.91 22.53 -4.78
C LYS A 81 -12.57 23.91 -5.40
N GLN A 82 -11.28 24.25 -5.51
CA GLN A 82 -10.84 25.49 -6.15
C GLN A 82 -11.05 25.46 -7.66
N GLN A 83 -10.79 24.32 -8.31
CA GLN A 83 -10.95 24.15 -9.77
C GLN A 83 -12.41 23.87 -10.16
N TYR A 84 -13.21 23.27 -9.24
CA TYR A 84 -14.60 22.89 -9.44
C TYR A 84 -15.43 23.29 -8.21
N PRO A 85 -15.69 24.61 -7.99
CA PRO A 85 -16.32 25.11 -6.75
C PRO A 85 -17.74 24.58 -6.51
N ASP A 86 -18.47 24.25 -7.57
CA ASP A 86 -19.84 23.76 -7.53
C ASP A 86 -19.96 22.25 -7.26
N VAL A 87 -18.83 21.53 -7.22
CA VAL A 87 -18.84 20.08 -7.02
C VAL A 87 -18.65 19.78 -5.54
N VAL A 88 -19.69 19.26 -4.91
CA VAL A 88 -19.65 18.77 -3.51
C VAL A 88 -19.28 17.28 -3.52
N LEU A 89 -18.00 16.98 -3.59
CA LEU A 89 -17.50 15.62 -3.42
C LEU A 89 -16.85 15.50 -2.03
N ARG A 90 -17.27 14.49 -1.27
CA ARG A 90 -16.55 14.08 -0.06
C ARG A 90 -15.36 13.20 -0.46
N GLY A 91 -14.36 13.11 0.42
CA GLY A 91 -13.16 12.36 0.14
C GLY A 91 -13.33 10.93 -0.31
N ARG A 92 -14.32 10.26 0.21
CA ARG A 92 -14.68 8.91 -0.21
C ARG A 92 -15.23 8.86 -1.63
N ASP A 93 -16.01 9.88 -2.01
CA ASP A 93 -16.74 9.89 -3.28
C ASP A 93 -15.78 9.94 -4.49
N LEU A 94 -14.58 10.52 -4.34
CA LEU A 94 -13.53 10.51 -5.36
C LEU A 94 -12.92 9.12 -5.63
N PHE A 95 -13.21 8.14 -4.79
CA PHE A 95 -12.76 6.76 -4.98
C PHE A 95 -13.94 5.78 -5.08
N ASP A 96 -15.14 6.29 -5.39
CA ASP A 96 -16.35 5.50 -5.60
C ASP A 96 -16.62 5.34 -7.09
N ALA A 97 -16.96 4.12 -7.53
CA ALA A 97 -17.20 3.85 -8.96
C ALA A 97 -18.42 4.60 -9.54
N SER A 98 -19.32 5.07 -8.69
CA SER A 98 -20.48 5.86 -9.12
C SER A 98 -20.11 7.20 -9.74
N LEU A 99 -18.90 7.74 -9.47
CA LEU A 99 -18.41 8.99 -10.05
C LEU A 99 -18.41 9.00 -11.60
N PHE A 100 -18.27 7.82 -12.22
CA PHE A 100 -18.29 7.71 -13.68
C PHE A 100 -19.69 7.83 -14.30
N ARG A 101 -20.74 7.98 -13.49
CA ARG A 101 -22.11 8.22 -13.97
C ARG A 101 -22.36 9.69 -14.36
N ASP A 102 -21.56 10.60 -13.80
CA ASP A 102 -21.65 12.03 -14.06
C ASP A 102 -20.38 12.53 -14.76
N PRO A 103 -20.49 13.22 -15.92
CA PRO A 103 -19.34 13.73 -16.66
C PRO A 103 -18.47 14.70 -15.87
N THR A 104 -19.07 15.56 -15.04
CA THR A 104 -18.35 16.54 -14.22
C THR A 104 -17.53 15.83 -13.13
N SER A 105 -18.14 14.90 -12.39
CA SER A 105 -17.43 14.09 -11.39
C SER A 105 -16.31 13.26 -12.02
N THR A 106 -16.53 12.74 -13.23
CA THR A 106 -15.52 12.03 -14.01
C THR A 106 -14.33 12.93 -14.34
N ALA A 107 -14.56 14.14 -14.83
CA ALA A 107 -13.50 15.10 -15.15
C ALA A 107 -12.70 15.50 -13.90
N VAL A 108 -13.39 15.75 -12.80
CA VAL A 108 -12.79 16.06 -11.49
C VAL A 108 -11.88 14.90 -11.02
N PHE A 109 -12.35 13.66 -11.13
CA PHE A 109 -11.55 12.49 -10.78
C PHE A 109 -10.27 12.41 -11.60
N TYR A 110 -10.32 12.60 -12.91
CA TYR A 110 -9.12 12.55 -13.75
C TYR A 110 -8.13 13.66 -13.42
N ALA A 111 -8.60 14.90 -13.24
CA ALA A 111 -7.75 16.01 -12.83
C ALA A 111 -7.08 15.77 -11.48
N PHE A 112 -7.84 15.26 -10.51
CA PHE A 112 -7.34 14.87 -9.18
C PHE A 112 -6.26 13.78 -9.27
N ILE A 113 -6.52 12.70 -10.02
CA ILE A 113 -5.57 11.59 -10.18
C ILE A 113 -4.28 12.04 -10.87
N ALA A 114 -4.36 12.93 -11.85
CA ALA A 114 -3.17 13.49 -12.50
C ALA A 114 -2.29 14.24 -11.51
N GLN A 115 -2.88 15.05 -10.64
CA GLN A 115 -2.14 15.79 -9.60
C GLN A 115 -1.54 14.83 -8.56
N LEU A 116 -2.33 13.86 -8.09
CA LEU A 116 -1.86 12.84 -7.15
C LEU A 116 -0.67 12.05 -7.73
N LYS A 117 -0.77 11.62 -8.99
CA LYS A 117 0.30 10.89 -9.68
C LYS A 117 1.59 11.72 -9.78
N ARG A 118 1.49 13.00 -10.14
CA ARG A 118 2.65 13.90 -10.20
C ARG A 118 3.30 14.13 -8.84
N ALA A 119 2.51 14.19 -7.77
CA ALA A 119 3.03 14.27 -6.41
C ALA A 119 3.76 12.98 -6.02
N ILE A 120 3.16 11.82 -6.31
CA ILE A 120 3.75 10.50 -6.07
C ILE A 120 5.07 10.33 -6.85
N ASP A 121 5.14 10.82 -8.10
CA ASP A 121 6.35 10.69 -8.91
C ASP A 121 7.56 11.43 -8.31
N LYS A 122 7.31 12.50 -7.56
CA LYS A 122 8.34 13.28 -6.86
C LYS A 122 8.67 12.73 -5.47
N ALA A 123 7.84 11.88 -4.91
CA ALA A 123 8.01 11.34 -3.58
C ALA A 123 9.15 10.32 -3.52
N ALA A 124 9.80 10.20 -2.37
CA ALA A 124 10.84 9.20 -2.11
C ALA A 124 10.35 8.14 -1.12
N PRO A 125 10.78 6.87 -1.26
CA PRO A 125 10.46 5.85 -0.28
C PRO A 125 10.90 6.21 1.13
N THR A 126 10.03 6.02 2.12
CA THR A 126 10.29 6.30 3.54
C THR A 126 11.17 5.22 4.18
N PRO A 127 11.65 5.39 5.42
CA PRO A 127 12.30 4.34 6.19
C PRO A 127 11.45 3.06 6.26
N THR A 128 10.14 3.17 6.40
CA THR A 128 9.22 2.01 6.45
C THR A 128 9.23 1.20 5.16
N HIS A 129 9.20 1.84 3.98
CA HIS A 129 9.32 1.13 2.70
C HIS A 129 10.68 0.40 2.59
N ARG A 130 11.78 1.08 2.97
CA ARG A 130 13.12 0.47 2.98
C ARG A 130 13.23 -0.68 3.97
N PHE A 131 12.52 -0.61 5.10
CA PHE A 131 12.47 -1.70 6.07
C PHE A 131 11.81 -2.97 5.48
N VAL A 132 10.69 -2.83 4.76
CA VAL A 132 10.06 -3.99 4.08
C VAL A 132 11.04 -4.61 3.08
N ARG A 133 11.78 -3.78 2.32
CA ARG A 133 12.85 -4.28 1.45
C ARG A 133 13.97 -4.96 2.23
N THR A 134 14.34 -4.44 3.39
CA THR A 134 15.34 -5.07 4.28
C THR A 134 14.88 -6.46 4.73
N LEU A 135 13.61 -6.62 5.13
CA LEU A 135 13.07 -7.95 5.46
C LEU A 135 13.17 -8.92 4.29
N ASP A 136 12.97 -8.44 3.06
CA ASP A 136 13.11 -9.26 1.85
C ASP A 136 14.56 -9.67 1.59
N THR A 137 15.49 -8.72 1.59
CA THR A 137 16.93 -9.00 1.37
C THR A 137 17.55 -9.89 2.45
N LYS A 138 17.03 -9.82 3.67
CA LYS A 138 17.42 -10.71 4.78
C LYS A 138 16.63 -12.02 4.82
N HIS A 139 15.88 -12.35 3.76
CA HIS A 139 15.10 -13.57 3.61
C HIS A 139 14.11 -13.83 4.77
N LYS A 140 13.55 -12.76 5.33
CA LYS A 140 12.56 -12.81 6.41
C LYS A 140 11.13 -12.51 5.94
N LEU A 141 11.00 -11.74 4.85
CA LEU A 141 9.71 -11.42 4.27
C LEU A 141 9.10 -12.65 3.62
N LEU A 142 7.92 -13.07 4.06
CA LEU A 142 7.11 -14.00 3.31
C LEU A 142 6.40 -13.25 2.19
N ARG A 143 5.67 -12.19 2.51
CA ARG A 143 4.96 -11.32 1.56
C ARG A 143 4.62 -9.98 2.21
N SER A 144 4.61 -8.92 1.39
CA SER A 144 3.98 -7.64 1.70
C SER A 144 2.63 -7.54 0.99
N TYR A 145 1.63 -7.02 1.67
CA TYR A 145 0.30 -6.68 1.15
C TYR A 145 0.06 -5.19 1.41
N THR A 146 0.03 -4.40 0.37
CA THR A 146 -0.14 -2.95 0.50
C THR A 146 -1.52 -2.48 0.04
N GLN A 147 -2.10 -1.55 0.78
CA GLN A 147 -3.28 -0.79 0.36
C GLN A 147 -2.90 0.43 -0.50
N ASN A 148 -1.60 0.76 -0.55
CA ASN A 148 -1.12 1.92 -1.25
C ASN A 148 -1.10 1.68 -2.76
N ILE A 149 -1.35 2.76 -3.50
CA ILE A 149 -1.35 2.79 -4.96
C ILE A 149 -0.12 3.52 -5.51
N ASP A 150 0.77 3.99 -4.60
CA ASP A 150 1.88 4.89 -4.92
C ASP A 150 3.11 4.20 -5.50
N GLY A 151 3.19 2.86 -5.41
CA GLY A 151 4.31 2.08 -5.96
C GLY A 151 5.66 2.33 -5.28
N LEU A 152 5.68 2.94 -4.08
CA LEU A 152 6.93 3.25 -3.37
C LEU A 152 7.65 1.99 -2.88
N GLU A 153 6.94 0.92 -2.57
CA GLU A 153 7.54 -0.39 -2.28
C GLU A 153 8.32 -0.92 -3.50
N GLU A 154 7.80 -0.78 -4.72
CA GLU A 154 8.48 -1.20 -5.95
C GLU A 154 9.74 -0.36 -6.23
N ARG A 155 9.71 0.93 -5.90
CA ARG A 155 10.89 1.80 -6.00
C ARG A 155 12.02 1.39 -5.05
N THR A 156 11.75 0.63 -3.99
CA THR A 156 12.79 0.03 -3.15
C THR A 156 13.34 -1.29 -3.73
N GLY A 157 12.79 -1.77 -4.85
CA GLY A 157 13.18 -3.02 -5.50
C GLY A 157 12.36 -4.24 -5.08
N LEU A 158 11.21 -4.07 -4.40
CA LEU A 158 10.27 -5.15 -4.17
C LEU A 158 9.47 -5.42 -5.44
N VAL A 159 9.41 -6.68 -5.89
CA VAL A 159 8.66 -7.06 -7.08
C VAL A 159 7.16 -7.05 -6.76
N GLY A 160 6.43 -6.13 -7.38
CA GLY A 160 4.99 -5.96 -7.17
C GLY A 160 4.13 -6.87 -8.04
N SER A 161 2.88 -7.06 -7.64
CA SER A 161 1.88 -7.84 -8.39
C SER A 161 1.49 -7.19 -9.73
N ALA A 162 1.67 -5.89 -9.87
CA ALA A 162 1.44 -5.14 -11.11
C ALA A 162 2.68 -5.03 -12.01
N SER A 163 3.86 -5.47 -11.54
CA SER A 163 5.13 -5.39 -12.25
C SER A 163 5.09 -6.10 -13.61
N GLU A 164 5.67 -5.48 -14.63
CA GLU A 164 5.80 -6.05 -15.98
C GLU A 164 6.60 -7.35 -15.95
N GLN A 165 7.66 -7.43 -15.16
CA GLN A 165 8.49 -8.62 -15.00
C GLN A 165 7.67 -9.87 -14.62
N VAL A 166 6.63 -9.70 -13.82
CA VAL A 166 5.75 -10.80 -13.40
C VAL A 166 4.72 -11.14 -14.48
N ARG A 167 4.31 -10.16 -15.28
CA ARG A 167 3.29 -10.31 -16.34
C ARG A 167 3.88 -10.85 -17.63
N GLU A 168 5.03 -10.37 -18.07
CA GLU A 168 5.72 -10.80 -19.31
C GLU A 168 6.22 -12.23 -19.25
N ALA A 169 6.71 -12.67 -18.08
CA ALA A 169 7.27 -14.01 -17.90
C ALA A 169 6.27 -15.16 -18.14
N THR A 170 4.96 -14.86 -18.28
CA THR A 170 3.94 -15.91 -18.41
C THR A 170 3.23 -15.94 -19.77
N GLY A 171 3.37 -14.91 -20.62
CA GLY A 171 2.58 -14.77 -21.87
C GLY A 171 1.05 -14.89 -21.65
N LYS A 172 0.63 -15.12 -20.42
CA LYS A 172 -0.75 -15.25 -19.96
C LYS A 172 -0.97 -14.25 -18.82
N ARG A 173 -2.17 -13.75 -18.65
CA ARG A 173 -2.58 -12.82 -17.57
C ARG A 173 -2.37 -13.36 -16.14
N LYS A 174 -1.74 -14.52 -15.96
CA LYS A 174 -1.61 -15.19 -14.67
C LYS A 174 -0.30 -14.82 -13.98
N ILE A 175 -0.40 -14.30 -12.75
CA ILE A 175 0.73 -13.90 -11.92
C ILE A 175 1.48 -15.12 -11.38
N ARG A 176 2.81 -15.15 -11.48
CA ARG A 176 3.63 -16.15 -10.80
C ARG A 176 3.70 -15.82 -9.31
N THR A 177 2.95 -16.54 -8.49
CA THR A 177 2.85 -16.30 -7.05
C THR A 177 4.19 -16.24 -6.32
N LYS A 178 5.18 -17.04 -6.73
CA LYS A 178 6.49 -17.11 -6.08
C LYS A 178 7.40 -15.89 -6.36
N ASP A 179 7.18 -15.20 -7.46
CA ASP A 179 8.03 -14.08 -7.88
C ASP A 179 7.54 -12.74 -7.28
N VAL A 180 6.26 -12.64 -6.92
CA VAL A 180 5.67 -11.46 -6.29
C VAL A 180 6.12 -11.35 -4.84
N ARG A 181 6.67 -10.19 -4.46
CA ARG A 181 7.06 -9.88 -3.08
C ARG A 181 6.12 -8.87 -2.43
N ASN A 182 5.46 -8.04 -3.23
CA ASN A 182 4.50 -7.03 -2.79
C ASN A 182 3.18 -7.19 -3.55
N VAL A 183 2.08 -7.36 -2.85
CA VAL A 183 0.72 -7.49 -3.42
C VAL A 183 -0.01 -6.17 -3.26
N GLN A 184 -0.36 -5.53 -4.37
CA GLN A 184 -1.08 -4.26 -4.40
C GLN A 184 -2.59 -4.53 -4.36
N LEU A 185 -3.20 -4.33 -3.17
CA LEU A 185 -4.60 -4.63 -2.90
C LEU A 185 -5.59 -3.65 -3.54
N HIS A 186 -5.12 -2.47 -3.92
CA HIS A 186 -5.96 -1.42 -4.51
C HIS A 186 -5.46 -0.96 -5.89
N GLY A 187 -4.63 -1.78 -6.54
CA GLY A 187 -4.10 -1.48 -7.87
C GLY A 187 -2.89 -0.55 -7.85
N ASP A 188 -2.63 0.09 -8.99
CA ASP A 188 -1.41 0.86 -9.24
C ASP A 188 -1.71 2.12 -10.05
N ILE A 189 -1.34 3.29 -9.52
CA ILE A 189 -1.52 4.59 -10.19
C ILE A 189 -0.56 4.78 -11.38
N HIS A 190 0.51 4.01 -11.44
CA HIS A 190 1.49 4.06 -12.54
C HIS A 190 1.03 3.34 -13.80
N ARG A 191 -0.14 2.71 -13.75
CA ARG A 191 -0.74 2.01 -14.88
C ARG A 191 -2.12 2.56 -15.22
N VAL A 192 -2.51 2.37 -16.48
CA VAL A 192 -3.86 2.66 -16.96
C VAL A 192 -4.52 1.39 -17.46
N ARG A 193 -5.85 1.32 -17.34
CA ARG A 193 -6.67 0.19 -17.78
C ARG A 193 -7.85 0.68 -18.61
N CYS A 194 -8.14 -0.07 -19.67
CA CYS A 194 -9.33 0.18 -20.49
C CYS A 194 -10.61 -0.24 -19.76
N THR A 195 -11.61 0.64 -19.77
CA THR A 195 -12.94 0.40 -19.17
C THR A 195 -13.74 -0.66 -19.92
N PHE A 196 -13.36 -1.01 -21.16
CA PHE A 196 -14.10 -1.95 -22.01
C PHE A 196 -13.36 -3.27 -22.26
N CYS A 197 -12.11 -3.23 -22.74
CA CYS A 197 -11.38 -4.45 -23.06
C CYS A 197 -10.40 -4.90 -21.95
N SER A 198 -10.31 -4.16 -20.88
CA SER A 198 -9.42 -4.42 -19.73
C SER A 198 -7.92 -4.49 -20.09
N ALA A 199 -7.52 -4.00 -21.28
CA ALA A 199 -6.12 -3.86 -21.63
C ALA A 199 -5.44 -2.87 -20.68
N GLU A 200 -4.22 -3.18 -20.26
CA GLU A 200 -3.45 -2.35 -19.35
C GLU A 200 -2.11 -1.96 -19.96
N SER A 201 -1.68 -0.73 -19.71
CA SER A 201 -0.39 -0.20 -20.09
C SER A 201 0.17 0.74 -19.01
N VAL A 202 1.43 1.13 -19.16
CA VAL A 202 2.05 2.15 -18.30
C VAL A 202 1.32 3.49 -18.48
N CYS A 203 1.13 4.23 -17.40
CA CYS A 203 0.61 5.60 -17.43
C CYS A 203 1.69 6.55 -17.93
N THR A 204 1.53 7.08 -19.13
CA THR A 204 2.49 8.01 -19.76
C THR A 204 2.18 9.47 -19.43
N GLU A 205 3.12 10.38 -19.73
CA GLU A 205 2.88 11.82 -19.57
C GLU A 205 1.75 12.34 -20.49
N GLU A 206 1.55 11.71 -21.64
CA GLU A 206 0.41 12.04 -22.52
C GLU A 206 -0.93 11.70 -21.83
N HIS A 207 -1.02 10.52 -21.17
CA HIS A 207 -2.20 10.17 -20.38
C HIS A 207 -2.43 11.20 -19.26
N LEU A 208 -1.36 11.62 -18.55
CA LEU A 208 -1.47 12.62 -17.48
C LEU A 208 -1.92 13.99 -17.98
N ARG A 209 -1.48 14.40 -19.17
CA ARG A 209 -1.93 15.65 -19.79
C ARG A 209 -3.43 15.63 -20.06
N LEU A 210 -3.95 14.54 -20.63
CA LEU A 210 -5.38 14.36 -20.87
C LEU A 210 -6.17 14.27 -19.58
N PHE A 211 -5.69 13.53 -18.59
CA PHE A 211 -6.28 13.46 -17.26
C PHE A 211 -6.35 14.84 -16.59
N THR A 212 -5.30 15.67 -16.71
CA THR A 212 -5.30 17.04 -16.18
C THR A 212 -6.40 17.89 -16.81
N ALA A 213 -6.70 17.66 -18.10
CA ALA A 213 -7.81 18.31 -18.80
C ALA A 213 -9.19 17.69 -18.48
N GLY A 214 -9.25 16.71 -17.58
CA GLY A 214 -10.49 15.99 -17.24
C GLY A 214 -10.98 15.05 -18.34
N THR A 215 -10.17 14.76 -19.36
CA THR A 215 -10.56 13.97 -20.52
C THR A 215 -9.95 12.59 -20.49
N PRO A 216 -10.75 11.49 -20.43
CA PRO A 216 -10.19 10.14 -20.49
C PRO A 216 -9.66 9.80 -21.89
N PRO A 217 -8.43 9.27 -22.03
CA PRO A 217 -7.88 8.85 -23.31
C PRO A 217 -8.64 7.65 -23.89
N ASN A 218 -8.73 7.59 -25.23
CA ASN A 218 -9.23 6.39 -25.90
C ASN A 218 -8.24 5.22 -25.78
N CYS A 219 -8.78 4.01 -25.68
CA CYS A 219 -7.97 2.81 -25.63
C CYS A 219 -7.38 2.48 -27.01
N PRO A 220 -6.04 2.40 -27.16
CA PRO A 220 -5.41 2.12 -28.45
C PRO A 220 -5.72 0.71 -28.98
N GLU A 221 -5.83 -0.29 -28.09
CA GLU A 221 -6.21 -1.65 -28.53
C GLU A 221 -7.66 -1.73 -29.01
N CYS A 222 -8.59 -1.02 -28.37
CA CYS A 222 -9.97 -0.97 -28.86
C CYS A 222 -10.03 -0.27 -30.23
N LEU A 223 -9.27 0.81 -30.40
CA LEU A 223 -9.17 1.55 -31.66
C LEU A 223 -8.63 0.64 -32.76
N GLN A 224 -7.48 0.03 -32.56
CA GLN A 224 -6.86 -0.90 -33.52
C GLN A 224 -7.80 -2.05 -33.92
N ARG A 225 -8.49 -2.67 -32.93
CA ARG A 225 -9.45 -3.74 -33.21
C ARG A 225 -10.65 -3.23 -34.01
N SER A 226 -11.12 -2.00 -33.75
CA SER A 226 -12.23 -1.39 -34.49
C SER A 226 -11.82 -1.09 -35.94
N GLU A 227 -10.66 -0.48 -36.15
CA GLU A 227 -10.10 -0.18 -37.47
C GLU A 227 -9.88 -1.46 -38.31
N ALA A 228 -9.30 -2.50 -37.72
CA ALA A 228 -9.12 -3.80 -38.37
C ALA A 228 -10.43 -4.47 -38.78
N ARG A 229 -11.54 -4.19 -38.08
CA ARG A 229 -12.87 -4.66 -38.50
C ARG A 229 -13.44 -3.83 -39.65
N VAL A 230 -13.34 -2.51 -39.55
CA VAL A 230 -13.80 -1.59 -40.61
C VAL A 230 -13.06 -1.89 -41.92
N ALA A 231 -11.75 -2.13 -41.88
CA ALA A 231 -10.98 -2.50 -43.07
C ALA A 231 -11.47 -3.81 -43.73
N ARG A 232 -12.16 -4.66 -43.01
CA ARG A 232 -12.81 -5.89 -43.52
C ARG A 232 -14.30 -5.70 -43.78
N SER A 233 -14.76 -4.46 -43.96
CA SER A 233 -16.16 -4.10 -44.19
C SER A 233 -17.12 -4.58 -43.08
N ALA A 234 -16.62 -4.81 -41.87
CA ALA A 234 -17.43 -5.16 -40.73
C ALA A 234 -17.75 -3.93 -39.86
N ARG A 235 -18.83 -3.98 -39.08
CA ARG A 235 -19.27 -2.89 -38.21
C ARG A 235 -18.15 -2.53 -37.21
N ALA A 236 -17.90 -1.24 -36.99
CA ALA A 236 -16.98 -0.69 -35.99
C ALA A 236 -17.32 -1.19 -34.57
N LEU A 237 -16.30 -1.41 -33.75
CA LEU A 237 -16.46 -1.78 -32.35
C LEU A 237 -16.54 -0.53 -31.46
N LYS A 238 -17.14 -0.70 -30.29
CA LYS A 238 -17.09 0.31 -29.22
C LYS A 238 -15.64 0.49 -28.78
N ILE A 239 -15.21 1.74 -28.72
CA ILE A 239 -13.89 2.12 -28.17
C ILE A 239 -14.08 2.43 -26.69
N GLY A 240 -13.33 1.75 -25.83
CA GLY A 240 -13.28 2.03 -24.41
C GLY A 240 -12.31 3.17 -24.11
N THR A 241 -12.46 3.80 -22.96
CA THR A 241 -11.55 4.83 -22.45
C THR A 241 -10.56 4.24 -21.44
N LEU A 242 -9.39 4.87 -21.31
CA LEU A 242 -8.40 4.52 -20.31
C LEU A 242 -8.68 5.26 -18.99
N ARG A 243 -8.51 4.56 -17.88
CA ARG A 243 -8.51 5.15 -16.54
C ARG A 243 -7.31 4.61 -15.75
N PRO A 244 -6.88 5.26 -14.64
CA PRO A 244 -5.87 4.69 -13.75
C PRO A 244 -6.25 3.29 -13.30
N ALA A 245 -5.29 2.37 -13.25
CA ALA A 245 -5.51 0.97 -12.90
C ALA A 245 -5.62 0.77 -11.38
N ILE A 246 -6.34 1.66 -10.70
CA ILE A 246 -6.68 1.59 -9.29
C ILE A 246 -8.07 0.97 -9.10
N VAL A 247 -8.28 0.35 -7.94
CA VAL A 247 -9.57 -0.25 -7.55
C VAL A 247 -10.36 0.77 -6.74
N LEU A 248 -11.56 1.07 -7.18
CA LEU A 248 -12.47 1.99 -6.51
C LEU A 248 -13.41 1.22 -5.56
N TYR A 249 -14.07 1.96 -4.66
CA TYR A 249 -15.15 1.39 -3.87
C TYR A 249 -16.26 0.88 -4.80
N ASP A 250 -16.89 -0.19 -4.37
CA ASP A 250 -17.98 -0.89 -5.08
C ASP A 250 -17.58 -1.53 -6.43
N GLU A 251 -16.25 -1.68 -6.68
CA GLU A 251 -15.73 -2.45 -7.81
C GLU A 251 -15.12 -3.80 -7.37
N PRO A 252 -15.34 -4.88 -8.15
CA PRO A 252 -14.58 -6.11 -7.96
C PRO A 252 -13.11 -5.87 -8.30
N HIS A 253 -12.21 -6.45 -7.50
CA HIS A 253 -10.78 -6.36 -7.78
C HIS A 253 -10.45 -7.19 -9.05
N PRO A 254 -9.82 -6.60 -10.10
CA PRO A 254 -9.55 -7.31 -11.35
C PRO A 254 -8.62 -8.52 -11.21
N LEU A 255 -7.77 -8.52 -10.19
CA LEU A 255 -6.85 -9.61 -9.83
C LEU A 255 -7.31 -10.32 -8.54
N GLY A 256 -8.61 -10.28 -8.21
CA GLY A 256 -9.13 -10.84 -6.96
C GLY A 256 -8.80 -12.32 -6.79
N ASP A 257 -8.97 -13.11 -7.84
CA ASP A 257 -8.67 -14.56 -7.83
C ASP A 257 -7.16 -14.82 -7.66
N ASP A 258 -6.30 -14.05 -8.34
CA ASP A 258 -4.85 -14.18 -8.20
C ASP A 258 -4.40 -13.80 -6.79
N ILE A 259 -4.95 -12.72 -6.21
CA ILE A 259 -4.67 -12.31 -4.82
C ILE A 259 -5.12 -13.39 -3.84
N GLY A 260 -6.31 -13.97 -4.04
CA GLY A 260 -6.82 -15.07 -3.24
C GLY A 260 -5.93 -16.31 -3.31
N ALA A 261 -5.42 -16.65 -4.50
CA ALA A 261 -4.49 -17.75 -4.69
C ALA A 261 -3.14 -17.48 -3.99
N ILE A 262 -2.61 -16.25 -4.09
CA ILE A 262 -1.39 -15.83 -3.38
C ILE A 262 -1.60 -15.93 -1.86
N GLN A 263 -2.70 -15.39 -1.33
CA GLN A 263 -3.02 -15.45 0.10
C GLN A 263 -3.10 -16.90 0.59
N THR A 264 -3.78 -17.78 -0.16
CA THR A 264 -3.90 -19.20 0.19
C THR A 264 -2.55 -19.90 0.23
N ALA A 265 -1.69 -19.62 -0.77
CA ALA A 265 -0.34 -20.17 -0.81
C ALA A 265 0.53 -19.66 0.37
N ASP A 266 0.40 -18.38 0.75
CA ASP A 266 1.15 -17.80 1.86
C ASP A 266 0.66 -18.33 3.22
N LEU A 267 -0.65 -18.53 3.41
CA LEU A 267 -1.21 -19.17 4.61
C LEU A 267 -0.70 -20.60 4.78
N ALA A 268 -0.62 -21.38 3.70
CA ALA A 268 -0.08 -22.75 3.71
C ALA A 268 1.41 -22.81 4.13
N ARG A 269 2.17 -21.71 3.94
CA ARG A 269 3.57 -21.60 4.36
C ARG A 269 3.74 -21.36 5.87
N LYS A 270 2.65 -21.20 6.61
CA LYS A 270 2.62 -20.99 8.08
C LYS A 270 3.50 -19.78 8.48
N PRO A 271 3.02 -18.55 8.26
CA PRO A 271 3.72 -17.35 8.70
C PRO A 271 3.94 -17.38 10.21
N ASP A 272 5.06 -16.83 10.66
CA ASP A 272 5.45 -16.81 12.07
C ASP A 272 5.31 -15.42 12.72
N MET A 273 5.03 -14.39 11.93
CA MET A 273 4.74 -13.04 12.40
C MET A 273 3.88 -12.29 11.40
N LEU A 274 2.97 -11.47 11.90
CA LEU A 274 2.20 -10.49 11.11
C LEU A 274 2.52 -9.09 11.63
N VAL A 275 3.01 -8.21 10.75
CA VAL A 275 3.29 -6.79 11.06
C VAL A 275 2.35 -5.93 10.24
N ILE A 276 1.55 -5.11 10.90
CA ILE A 276 0.55 -4.22 10.29
C ILE A 276 0.98 -2.79 10.56
N MET A 277 1.18 -1.99 9.52
CA MET A 277 1.75 -0.64 9.65
C MET A 277 0.94 0.42 8.90
N GLY A 278 0.65 1.55 9.56
CA GLY A 278 0.10 2.73 8.93
C GLY A 278 -1.29 2.57 8.30
N THR A 279 -2.15 1.73 8.87
CA THR A 279 -3.52 1.53 8.39
C THR A 279 -4.53 1.56 9.52
N SER A 280 -5.72 2.10 9.25
CA SER A 280 -6.83 2.10 10.20
C SER A 280 -7.63 0.80 10.22
N LEU A 281 -7.32 -0.17 9.37
CA LEU A 281 -8.00 -1.46 9.24
C LEU A 281 -9.52 -1.37 8.99
N LYS A 282 -9.98 -0.31 8.30
CA LYS A 282 -11.43 -0.09 8.07
C LYS A 282 -11.98 -0.82 6.84
N VAL A 283 -11.14 -1.15 5.85
CA VAL A 283 -11.57 -1.76 4.58
C VAL A 283 -11.93 -3.22 4.78
N HIS A 284 -13.15 -3.63 4.33
CA HIS A 284 -13.71 -4.95 4.60
C HIS A 284 -12.82 -6.12 4.11
N GLY A 285 -12.38 -6.09 2.87
CA GLY A 285 -11.51 -7.15 2.31
C GLY A 285 -10.19 -7.28 3.06
N LEU A 286 -9.61 -6.15 3.49
CA LEU A 286 -8.40 -6.14 4.30
C LEU A 286 -8.63 -6.75 5.69
N LYS A 287 -9.78 -6.47 6.32
CA LYS A 287 -10.12 -7.07 7.63
C LYS A 287 -10.09 -8.59 7.56
N LYS A 288 -10.69 -9.17 6.51
CA LYS A 288 -10.68 -10.62 6.30
C LYS A 288 -9.25 -11.15 6.15
N LEU A 289 -8.46 -10.53 5.27
CA LEU A 289 -7.06 -10.91 5.03
C LEU A 289 -6.25 -10.90 6.34
N VAL A 290 -6.32 -9.81 7.11
CA VAL A 290 -5.60 -9.67 8.39
C VAL A 290 -6.04 -10.73 9.40
N LYS A 291 -7.36 -10.98 9.54
CA LYS A 291 -7.90 -12.01 10.45
C LYS A 291 -7.44 -13.42 10.05
N ASP A 292 -7.35 -13.72 8.76
CA ASP A 292 -6.88 -15.02 8.27
C ASP A 292 -5.39 -15.22 8.58
N PHE A 293 -4.54 -14.22 8.33
CA PHE A 293 -3.13 -14.28 8.68
C PHE A 293 -2.89 -14.31 10.20
N ALA A 294 -3.64 -13.53 10.97
CA ALA A 294 -3.53 -13.56 12.43
C ALA A 294 -3.82 -14.96 12.98
N ARG A 295 -4.88 -15.62 12.51
CA ARG A 295 -5.18 -17.01 12.88
C ARG A 295 -4.04 -17.97 12.54
N ALA A 296 -3.46 -17.83 11.34
CA ALA A 296 -2.35 -18.69 10.92
C ALA A 296 -1.08 -18.46 11.75
N VAL A 297 -0.80 -17.21 12.13
CA VAL A 297 0.33 -16.82 12.98
C VAL A 297 0.15 -17.36 14.40
N HIS A 298 -1.05 -17.20 14.99
CA HIS A 298 -1.35 -17.73 16.34
C HIS A 298 -1.31 -19.25 16.39
N ALA A 299 -1.82 -19.95 15.39
CA ALA A 299 -1.74 -21.40 15.29
C ALA A 299 -0.29 -21.93 15.29
N GLY A 300 0.66 -21.14 14.79
CA GLY A 300 2.09 -21.45 14.82
C GLY A 300 2.75 -21.24 16.20
N ALA A 301 2.14 -20.41 17.06
CA ALA A 301 2.66 -20.10 18.41
C ALA A 301 2.43 -21.24 19.41
N ASP A 302 1.34 -21.99 19.26
CA ASP A 302 0.94 -23.05 20.20
C ASP A 302 1.95 -24.22 20.34
N THR A 303 2.96 -24.25 19.50
CA THR A 303 3.99 -25.29 19.58
C THR A 303 5.02 -25.08 20.70
N GLY A 304 4.99 -23.98 21.45
CA GLY A 304 5.87 -23.67 22.59
C GLY A 304 7.38 -23.58 22.30
N LYS A 305 7.78 -23.91 21.07
CA LYS A 305 9.20 -24.01 20.66
C LYS A 305 9.89 -22.70 20.34
N LYS A 306 9.11 -21.60 20.12
CA LYS A 306 9.65 -20.30 19.67
C LYS A 306 8.92 -19.13 20.33
N PRO A 307 9.39 -18.66 21.49
CA PRO A 307 8.70 -17.58 22.23
C PRO A 307 8.62 -16.24 21.48
N TRP A 308 9.40 -16.08 20.40
CA TRP A 308 9.36 -14.88 19.56
C TRP A 308 8.37 -14.98 18.38
N ALA A 309 7.93 -16.18 18.00
CA ALA A 309 6.97 -16.39 16.91
C ALA A 309 5.52 -16.25 17.40
N GLY A 310 4.60 -16.15 16.44
CA GLY A 310 3.18 -16.11 16.75
C GLY A 310 2.66 -14.75 17.19
N LYS A 311 3.33 -13.65 16.82
CA LYS A 311 2.91 -12.30 17.21
C LYS A 311 2.26 -11.55 16.04
N VAL A 312 1.13 -10.91 16.35
CA VAL A 312 0.45 -9.93 15.50
C VAL A 312 0.76 -8.54 16.06
N VAL A 313 1.57 -7.78 15.31
CA VAL A 313 2.06 -6.44 15.70
C VAL A 313 1.35 -5.39 14.87
N TYR A 314 0.77 -4.41 15.53
CA TYR A 314 0.12 -3.26 14.92
C TYR A 314 0.88 -1.98 15.27
N VAL A 315 1.42 -1.30 14.27
CA VAL A 315 2.18 -0.05 14.42
C VAL A 315 1.41 1.09 13.82
N ASN A 316 0.91 1.96 14.66
CA ASN A 316 0.10 3.10 14.23
C ASN A 316 0.01 4.14 15.34
N ARG A 317 -0.18 5.41 14.98
CA ARG A 317 -0.37 6.51 15.94
C ARG A 317 -1.65 6.34 16.78
N THR A 318 -2.70 5.80 16.17
CA THR A 318 -3.99 5.58 16.83
C THR A 318 -4.19 4.11 17.19
N PRO A 319 -4.84 3.81 18.32
CA PRO A 319 -5.12 2.44 18.72
C PRO A 319 -6.06 1.74 17.71
N PRO A 320 -5.97 0.40 17.63
CA PRO A 320 -6.91 -0.37 16.81
C PRO A 320 -8.31 -0.30 17.40
N ALA A 321 -9.34 -0.43 16.54
CA ALA A 321 -10.73 -0.50 16.99
C ALA A 321 -10.98 -1.75 17.86
N GLY A 322 -12.00 -1.73 18.71
CA GLY A 322 -12.32 -2.80 19.67
C GLY A 322 -12.52 -4.18 19.02
N GLU A 323 -12.94 -4.24 17.75
CA GLU A 323 -13.08 -5.50 17.00
C GLU A 323 -11.76 -6.29 16.82
N TRP A 324 -10.62 -5.67 17.08
CA TRP A 324 -9.29 -6.25 16.98
C TRP A 324 -8.75 -6.81 18.31
N ALA A 325 -9.53 -6.67 19.38
CA ALA A 325 -9.21 -7.25 20.69
C ALA A 325 -9.06 -8.78 20.58
N GLY A 326 -7.97 -9.33 21.13
CA GLY A 326 -7.66 -10.75 21.02
C GLY A 326 -7.10 -11.20 19.65
N ILE A 327 -6.99 -10.30 18.67
CA ILE A 327 -6.38 -10.57 17.37
C ILE A 327 -5.01 -9.90 17.28
N ILE A 328 -4.91 -8.64 17.71
CA ILE A 328 -3.64 -7.90 17.79
C ILE A 328 -3.03 -8.13 19.16
N ASP A 329 -1.80 -8.67 19.19
CA ASP A 329 -1.09 -8.94 20.43
C ASP A 329 -0.39 -7.70 20.96
N VAL A 330 0.27 -6.95 20.08
CA VAL A 330 1.04 -5.76 20.44
C VAL A 330 0.62 -4.58 19.56
N HIS A 331 0.22 -3.49 20.20
CA HIS A 331 0.07 -2.19 19.59
C HIS A 331 1.26 -1.31 19.95
N VAL A 332 2.06 -0.94 18.96
CA VAL A 332 3.09 0.09 19.11
C VAL A 332 2.49 1.42 18.69
N GLN A 333 2.27 2.30 19.65
CA GLN A 333 1.78 3.64 19.42
C GLN A 333 2.95 4.54 18.99
N ALA A 334 3.16 4.64 17.67
CA ALA A 334 4.30 5.32 17.07
C ALA A 334 4.02 5.73 15.63
N ASP A 335 4.89 6.60 15.11
CA ASP A 335 5.14 6.68 13.68
C ASP A 335 5.82 5.41 13.19
N THR A 336 5.41 4.94 12.02
CA THR A 336 5.97 3.71 11.45
C THR A 336 7.46 3.83 11.17
N ASP A 337 7.91 4.99 10.70
CA ASP A 337 9.33 5.24 10.40
C ASP A 337 10.20 5.19 11.66
N SER A 338 9.80 5.87 12.72
CA SER A 338 10.54 5.85 14.00
C SER A 338 10.64 4.43 14.58
N TRP A 339 9.56 3.65 14.48
CA TRP A 339 9.58 2.26 14.98
C TRP A 339 10.52 1.38 14.16
N VAL A 340 10.46 1.43 12.82
CA VAL A 340 11.29 0.57 11.97
C VAL A 340 12.77 0.93 12.07
N GLU A 341 13.12 2.21 12.23
CA GLU A 341 14.49 2.65 12.46
C GLU A 341 15.04 2.04 13.75
N ARG A 342 14.27 2.10 14.84
CA ARG A 342 14.64 1.43 16.10
C ARG A 342 14.80 -0.07 15.92
N VAL A 343 13.85 -0.74 15.24
CA VAL A 343 13.96 -2.19 15.00
C VAL A 343 15.24 -2.53 14.25
N VAL A 344 15.61 -1.75 13.24
CA VAL A 344 16.86 -1.97 12.48
C VAL A 344 18.09 -1.75 13.35
N GLU A 345 18.10 -0.71 14.19
CA GLU A 345 19.22 -0.46 15.11
C GLU A 345 19.38 -1.58 16.13
N ASP A 346 18.30 -1.95 16.82
CA ASP A 346 18.28 -3.03 17.78
C ASP A 346 18.70 -4.37 17.13
N TRP A 347 18.22 -4.64 15.92
CA TRP A 347 18.60 -5.85 15.17
C TRP A 347 20.08 -5.87 14.85
N LYS A 348 20.65 -4.75 14.36
CA LYS A 348 22.10 -4.64 14.12
C LYS A 348 22.92 -4.91 15.38
N LYS A 349 22.50 -4.34 16.51
CA LYS A 349 23.18 -4.52 17.81
C LYS A 349 23.10 -5.96 18.32
N MET A 350 21.91 -6.58 18.24
CA MET A 350 21.68 -7.91 18.83
C MET A 350 22.11 -9.06 17.93
N ARG A 351 22.14 -8.86 16.61
CA ARG A 351 22.45 -9.88 15.60
C ARG A 351 23.31 -9.31 14.48
N PRO A 352 24.54 -8.87 14.77
CA PRO A 352 25.42 -8.26 13.76
C PRO A 352 25.71 -9.20 12.59
N ALA A 353 25.83 -10.50 12.81
CA ALA A 353 26.05 -11.49 11.77
C ALA A 353 24.96 -11.51 10.66
N ASP A 354 23.74 -11.08 10.97
CA ASP A 354 22.68 -10.96 9.94
C ASP A 354 22.99 -9.81 8.94
N TRP A 355 23.94 -8.91 9.26
CA TRP A 355 24.29 -7.71 8.49
C TRP A 355 25.64 -7.77 7.81
N GLU A 356 26.46 -8.77 8.15
CA GLU A 356 27.73 -9.00 7.48
C GLU A 356 27.47 -9.36 6.01
N VAL A 357 28.19 -8.75 5.12
CA VAL A 357 28.19 -9.10 3.69
C VAL A 357 28.90 -10.44 3.59
N GLN A 358 28.22 -11.52 3.26
CA GLN A 358 28.90 -12.75 2.85
C GLN A 358 29.73 -12.39 1.62
N GLN A 359 31.04 -12.23 1.80
CA GLN A 359 31.99 -12.26 0.68
C GLN A 359 31.89 -13.67 0.12
N THR A 360 31.11 -13.82 -0.95
CA THR A 360 31.17 -15.02 -1.79
C THR A 360 32.56 -15.04 -2.40
N LEU A 361 33.42 -15.96 -1.88
CA LEU A 361 34.66 -16.37 -2.51
C LEU A 361 34.38 -16.98 -3.88
#